data_4416ea64efdababf0162a6e90df4ab12
#
_entry.id   4416ea64efdababf0162a6e90df4ab12
#
_cell.length_a   1.000
_cell.length_b   1.000
_cell.length_c   1.000
_cell.angle_alpha   90.00
_cell.angle_beta   90.00
_cell.angle_gamma   90.00
#
_symmetry.space_group_name_H-M   'P 1'
#
loop_
_entity.id
_entity.type
_entity.pdbx_description
1 polymer ?
#
loop_
_entity_poly.entity_id
_entity_poly.type
_entity_poly.pdbx_seq_one_letter_code
_entity_poly.pdbx_strand_id
1 'polypeptide(L)'
;MAETPERESMEYDVVIVGGGPAGLSAAIRLKQLAAAANREISVCVLEKGSEIGAHILSGAVIDPVALDELIPNWKGKGAPIDTPVSDDRFYYLGPAGSIRIPNFLMPPLMYNHGKYIVSLGNVCRWLALQAEAAGVEIYPGFPAVDLVLGDGGEVKGVVTGDMGVARDGHHKASYTPGMVLLGKYTLIAEGARGSLAKVLMAKFGLVTEPQKYGIGLKELWELAPGKHQRGLVMHTMGWPLDNATGGGSFMYHFGDNLCAMGFVVHLNYSNPYLDPFCEFQRAKTHPRIREYLEGGKRVSYGARAITEGGFQSVPKLAFPGGALIGCAAGFVNLPRIKGSHNAMKTGMLAAEAAFEAIGAGRAGDILERYEESYRSSHVYQDLKRVRNVKPLWSRFGTIGSLVLGGLDMWMNQLFGISPFGTLKHGKADYASLKPVSECKPIDYPKPDGVVSFDRLSSVFLSNTNHEEDQPVHLKLTDPSIPISVNLPEYDEPAQRYCPAAVYEVVRGPEGTRFQINAQNCVHCKTCDIKDPAQNITWVPPEGGGGPNYPNM
;
A
#
# COMPACT_ATOMS: atom_id res chain seq x y z
N MET A 1 7.72 36.43 -14.75
CA MET A 1 7.58 34.98 -14.89
C MET A 1 8.96 34.44 -14.60
N ALA A 2 9.14 33.63 -13.57
CA ALA A 2 10.42 32.94 -13.34
C ALA A 2 10.65 32.04 -14.56
N GLU A 3 11.83 32.11 -15.17
CA GLU A 3 12.22 31.18 -16.23
C GLU A 3 12.11 29.74 -15.68
N THR A 4 11.41 28.87 -16.39
CA THR A 4 11.38 27.46 -16.05
C THR A 4 12.82 26.95 -16.19
N PRO A 5 13.43 26.38 -15.11
CA PRO A 5 14.82 25.94 -15.20
C PRO A 5 14.95 24.87 -16.29
N GLU A 6 16.01 24.98 -17.08
CA GLU A 6 16.35 23.95 -18.06
C GLU A 6 16.64 22.65 -17.31
N ARG A 7 15.89 21.58 -17.62
CA ARG A 7 16.01 20.28 -16.97
C ARG A 7 16.81 19.34 -17.86
N GLU A 8 17.76 18.65 -17.30
CA GLU A 8 18.42 17.53 -17.98
C GLU A 8 17.39 16.47 -18.37
N SER A 9 17.59 15.88 -19.55
CA SER A 9 16.70 14.85 -20.09
C SER A 9 17.47 13.57 -20.41
N MET A 10 16.88 12.43 -20.06
CA MET A 10 17.36 11.09 -20.40
C MET A 10 16.26 10.30 -21.11
N GLU A 11 16.65 9.46 -22.06
CA GLU A 11 15.72 8.64 -22.85
C GLU A 11 15.91 7.16 -22.55
N TYR A 12 14.79 6.46 -22.36
CA TYR A 12 14.72 5.02 -22.15
C TYR A 12 13.67 4.39 -23.05
N ASP A 13 13.76 3.09 -23.24
CA ASP A 13 12.65 2.35 -23.84
C ASP A 13 11.47 2.25 -22.86
N VAL A 14 11.76 1.97 -21.58
CA VAL A 14 10.72 1.88 -20.54
C VAL A 14 11.15 2.59 -19.27
N VAL A 15 10.31 3.53 -18.80
CA VAL A 15 10.42 4.20 -17.50
C VAL A 15 9.46 3.55 -16.53
N ILE A 16 9.95 3.15 -15.35
CA ILE A 16 9.14 2.52 -14.29
C ILE A 16 9.13 3.42 -13.06
N VAL A 17 7.95 3.79 -12.58
CA VAL A 17 7.79 4.64 -11.40
C VAL A 17 7.41 3.80 -10.19
N GLY A 18 8.37 3.55 -9.32
CA GLY A 18 8.25 2.80 -8.06
C GLY A 18 9.06 1.50 -8.04
N GLY A 19 10.03 1.42 -7.13
CA GLY A 19 10.93 0.28 -6.87
C GLY A 19 10.33 -0.79 -5.94
N GLY A 20 9.02 -1.02 -6.01
CA GLY A 20 8.34 -2.09 -5.30
C GLY A 20 8.31 -3.41 -6.08
N PRO A 21 7.59 -4.45 -5.54
CA PRO A 21 7.55 -5.78 -6.18
C PRO A 21 7.09 -5.74 -7.64
N ALA A 22 6.13 -4.89 -7.99
CA ALA A 22 5.61 -4.79 -9.36
C ALA A 22 6.64 -4.17 -10.31
N GLY A 23 7.23 -3.03 -9.93
CA GLY A 23 8.19 -2.33 -10.78
C GLY A 23 9.47 -3.13 -11.01
N LEU A 24 10.03 -3.71 -9.94
CA LEU A 24 11.24 -4.55 -10.05
C LEU A 24 10.98 -5.82 -10.87
N SER A 25 9.80 -6.46 -10.71
CA SER A 25 9.45 -7.62 -11.52
C SER A 25 9.26 -7.26 -12.99
N ALA A 26 8.68 -6.10 -13.29
CA ALA A 26 8.58 -5.60 -14.67
C ALA A 26 9.96 -5.35 -15.28
N ALA A 27 10.85 -4.68 -14.54
CA ALA A 27 12.20 -4.39 -14.99
C ALA A 27 13.02 -5.66 -15.30
N ILE A 28 13.02 -6.62 -14.36
CA ILE A 28 13.70 -7.91 -14.55
C ILE A 28 13.12 -8.64 -15.78
N ARG A 29 11.78 -8.69 -15.90
CA ARG A 29 11.11 -9.39 -17.02
C ARG A 29 11.47 -8.78 -18.36
N LEU A 30 11.52 -7.45 -18.49
CA LEU A 30 11.95 -6.75 -19.70
C LEU A 30 13.36 -7.18 -20.11
N LYS A 31 14.30 -7.19 -19.17
CA LYS A 31 15.70 -7.61 -19.45
C LYS A 31 15.81 -9.09 -19.80
N GLN A 32 15.01 -9.96 -19.19
CA GLN A 32 14.96 -11.39 -19.56
C GLN A 32 14.46 -11.58 -21.00
N LEU A 33 13.40 -10.86 -21.40
CA LEU A 33 12.86 -10.92 -22.75
C LEU A 33 13.86 -10.37 -23.78
N ALA A 34 14.54 -9.28 -23.44
CA ALA A 34 15.57 -8.67 -24.25
C ALA A 34 16.73 -9.65 -24.52
N ALA A 35 17.23 -10.28 -23.45
CA ALA A 35 18.29 -11.28 -23.54
C ALA A 35 17.85 -12.51 -24.38
N ALA A 36 16.62 -13.01 -24.17
CA ALA A 36 16.09 -14.15 -24.92
C ALA A 36 15.92 -13.84 -26.44
N ALA A 37 15.59 -12.58 -26.76
CA ALA A 37 15.42 -12.12 -28.15
C ALA A 37 16.71 -11.57 -28.76
N ASN A 38 17.83 -11.58 -28.03
CA ASN A 38 19.10 -10.97 -28.42
C ASN A 38 18.92 -9.50 -28.88
N ARG A 39 18.18 -8.72 -28.11
CA ARG A 39 17.88 -7.30 -28.35
C ARG A 39 18.29 -6.48 -27.15
N GLU A 40 18.67 -5.25 -27.36
CA GLU A 40 18.86 -4.29 -26.28
C GLU A 40 17.55 -3.57 -25.98
N ILE A 41 17.31 -3.31 -24.71
CA ILE A 41 16.23 -2.48 -24.18
C ILE A 41 16.76 -1.71 -22.98
N SER A 42 16.60 -0.39 -23.00
CA SER A 42 16.96 0.47 -21.86
C SER A 42 15.78 0.60 -20.90
N VAL A 43 16.05 0.36 -19.61
CA VAL A 43 15.02 0.36 -18.56
C VAL A 43 15.55 1.10 -17.34
N CYS A 44 14.80 2.08 -16.85
CA CYS A 44 15.07 2.71 -15.57
C CYS A 44 13.91 2.53 -14.59
N VAL A 45 14.23 2.52 -13.28
CA VAL A 45 13.30 2.45 -12.16
C VAL A 45 13.55 3.64 -11.25
N LEU A 46 12.52 4.47 -11.05
CA LEU A 46 12.54 5.56 -10.08
C LEU A 46 12.00 5.09 -8.73
N GLU A 47 12.68 5.43 -7.64
CA GLU A 47 12.20 5.23 -6.28
C GLU A 47 12.35 6.52 -5.48
N LYS A 48 11.27 6.95 -4.81
CA LYS A 48 11.29 8.18 -3.99
C LYS A 48 12.04 8.03 -2.67
N GLY A 49 12.14 6.81 -2.14
CA GLY A 49 12.88 6.51 -0.91
C GLY A 49 14.38 6.59 -1.13
N SER A 50 15.13 6.78 -0.03
CA SER A 50 16.60 6.85 -0.06
C SER A 50 17.29 5.60 -0.60
N GLU A 51 16.59 4.47 -0.55
CA GLU A 51 17.02 3.17 -1.11
C GLU A 51 15.79 2.32 -1.46
N ILE A 52 15.99 1.30 -2.29
CA ILE A 52 14.94 0.30 -2.52
C ILE A 52 14.59 -0.40 -1.21
N GLY A 53 13.29 -0.53 -0.94
CA GLY A 53 12.79 -1.20 0.27
C GLY A 53 12.59 -0.29 1.48
N ALA A 54 13.18 0.92 1.53
CA ALA A 54 13.06 1.84 2.68
C ALA A 54 11.61 2.13 3.07
N HIS A 55 10.74 2.35 2.10
CA HIS A 55 9.33 2.65 2.30
C HIS A 55 8.40 1.42 2.25
N ILE A 56 8.96 0.21 2.12
CA ILE A 56 8.13 -1.00 2.01
C ILE A 56 7.68 -1.44 3.40
N LEU A 57 6.36 -1.48 3.57
CA LEU A 57 5.69 -2.03 4.72
C LEU A 57 4.62 -3.00 4.26
N SER A 58 4.71 -4.26 4.69
CA SER A 58 3.75 -5.30 4.34
C SER A 58 3.57 -6.26 5.52
N GLY A 59 2.44 -6.94 5.59
CA GLY A 59 2.19 -8.01 6.54
C GLY A 59 3.19 -9.14 6.42
N ALA A 60 3.45 -9.49 5.36
CA ALA A 60 4.15 -10.26 4.40
C ALA A 60 4.22 -11.76 4.66
N VAL A 61 3.10 -12.42 4.37
CA VAL A 61 3.15 -13.81 3.93
C VAL A 61 3.12 -13.81 2.40
N ILE A 62 4.23 -14.17 1.77
CA ILE A 62 4.35 -14.20 0.31
C ILE A 62 3.93 -15.57 -0.26
N ASP A 63 3.17 -15.54 -1.35
CA ASP A 63 2.95 -16.69 -2.22
C ASP A 63 4.06 -16.69 -3.28
N PRO A 64 4.92 -17.71 -3.37
CA PRO A 64 6.09 -17.67 -4.25
C PRO A 64 5.76 -17.82 -5.74
N VAL A 65 4.52 -18.07 -6.13
CA VAL A 65 4.12 -18.43 -7.50
C VAL A 65 4.65 -17.46 -8.57
N ALA A 66 4.61 -16.15 -8.32
CA ALA A 66 5.12 -15.16 -9.27
C ALA A 66 6.66 -15.09 -9.26
N LEU A 67 7.29 -15.36 -8.12
CA LEU A 67 8.73 -15.43 -8.00
C LEU A 67 9.30 -16.71 -8.64
N ASP A 68 8.60 -17.84 -8.49
CA ASP A 68 8.94 -19.11 -9.16
C ASP A 68 8.91 -18.95 -10.69
N GLU A 69 7.98 -18.14 -11.22
CA GLU A 69 7.92 -17.82 -12.63
C GLU A 69 9.04 -16.85 -13.07
N LEU A 70 9.29 -15.79 -12.29
CA LEU A 70 10.25 -14.73 -12.64
C LEU A 70 11.70 -15.20 -12.48
N ILE A 71 12.02 -15.85 -11.37
CA ILE A 71 13.37 -16.32 -11.02
C ILE A 71 13.27 -17.75 -10.45
N PRO A 72 13.13 -18.80 -11.27
CA PRO A 72 12.88 -20.16 -10.80
C PRO A 72 13.90 -20.68 -9.76
N ASN A 73 15.16 -20.23 -9.84
CA ASN A 73 16.22 -20.59 -8.90
C ASN A 73 16.43 -19.52 -7.80
N TRP A 74 15.39 -18.85 -7.34
CA TRP A 74 15.51 -17.79 -6.32
C TRP A 74 16.15 -18.28 -5.02
N LYS A 75 15.92 -19.54 -4.61
CA LYS A 75 16.55 -20.15 -3.44
C LYS A 75 18.06 -20.25 -3.60
N GLY A 76 18.51 -20.75 -4.74
CA GLY A 76 19.95 -20.85 -5.06
C GLY A 76 20.64 -19.49 -5.25
N LYS A 77 19.86 -18.43 -5.54
CA LYS A 77 20.33 -17.05 -5.67
C LYS A 77 20.27 -16.25 -4.37
N GLY A 78 20.04 -16.89 -3.23
CA GLY A 78 20.07 -16.26 -1.93
C GLY A 78 18.91 -15.28 -1.65
N ALA A 79 17.72 -15.55 -2.19
CA ALA A 79 16.56 -14.74 -1.85
C ALA A 79 16.29 -14.82 -0.32
N PRO A 80 15.97 -13.70 0.36
CA PRO A 80 15.73 -13.67 1.80
C PRO A 80 14.31 -14.18 2.13
N ILE A 81 14.04 -15.44 1.77
CA ILE A 81 12.75 -16.14 1.88
C ILE A 81 13.02 -17.49 2.53
N ASP A 82 13.25 -17.49 3.84
CA ASP A 82 13.78 -18.62 4.60
C ASP A 82 12.83 -19.15 5.67
N THR A 83 11.65 -18.54 5.86
CA THR A 83 10.71 -18.91 6.91
C THR A 83 9.41 -19.46 6.30
N PRO A 84 9.31 -20.77 6.03
CA PRO A 84 8.08 -21.37 5.56
C PRO A 84 7.01 -21.33 6.66
N VAL A 85 5.75 -21.19 6.25
CA VAL A 85 4.62 -21.27 7.19
C VAL A 85 4.47 -22.71 7.67
N SER A 86 4.57 -22.90 9.00
CA SER A 86 4.46 -24.20 9.68
C SER A 86 3.17 -24.36 10.48
N ASP A 87 2.59 -23.27 10.97
CA ASP A 87 1.34 -23.26 11.73
C ASP A 87 0.48 -22.07 11.28
N ASP A 88 -0.78 -22.31 10.96
CA ASP A 88 -1.72 -21.33 10.45
C ASP A 88 -2.96 -21.30 11.34
N ARG A 89 -3.21 -20.16 12.00
CA ARG A 89 -4.27 -20.00 12.99
C ARG A 89 -5.16 -18.82 12.66
N PHE A 90 -6.46 -19.02 12.77
CA PHE A 90 -7.45 -17.97 12.61
C PHE A 90 -8.35 -17.89 13.85
N TYR A 91 -8.53 -16.69 14.40
CA TYR A 91 -9.36 -16.46 15.59
C TYR A 91 -10.40 -15.37 15.36
N TYR A 92 -11.57 -15.57 15.96
CA TYR A 92 -12.52 -14.52 16.23
C TYR A 92 -12.36 -14.08 17.70
N LEU A 93 -12.07 -12.79 17.92
CA LEU A 93 -11.84 -12.23 19.25
C LEU A 93 -13.12 -11.58 19.78
N GLY A 94 -13.47 -11.92 21.02
CA GLY A 94 -14.37 -11.16 21.87
C GLY A 94 -13.57 -10.26 22.82
N PRO A 95 -14.23 -9.51 23.73
CA PRO A 95 -13.53 -8.58 24.65
C PRO A 95 -12.51 -9.25 25.59
N ALA A 96 -12.72 -10.50 25.96
CA ALA A 96 -11.87 -11.23 26.90
C ALA A 96 -11.54 -12.65 26.47
N GLY A 97 -12.17 -13.14 25.41
CA GLY A 97 -12.01 -14.51 24.92
C GLY A 97 -11.82 -14.59 23.42
N SER A 98 -11.43 -15.77 22.94
CA SER A 98 -11.24 -16.01 21.52
C SER A 98 -11.76 -17.37 21.10
N ILE A 99 -12.30 -17.48 19.90
CA ILE A 99 -12.73 -18.73 19.29
C ILE A 99 -11.80 -19.00 18.10
N ARG A 100 -11.11 -20.13 18.13
CA ARG A 100 -10.32 -20.58 16.97
C ARG A 100 -11.27 -21.10 15.89
N ILE A 101 -11.15 -20.56 14.68
CA ILE A 101 -11.85 -21.09 13.52
C ILE A 101 -10.98 -22.18 12.92
N PRO A 102 -11.45 -23.43 12.87
CA PRO A 102 -10.68 -24.53 12.27
C PRO A 102 -10.39 -24.26 10.79
N ASN A 103 -9.17 -24.55 10.36
CA ASN A 103 -8.74 -24.26 8.99
C ASN A 103 -9.61 -24.93 7.92
N PHE A 104 -10.12 -26.17 8.18
CA PHE A 104 -10.96 -26.89 7.25
C PHE A 104 -12.32 -26.20 6.95
N LEU A 105 -12.76 -25.27 7.80
CA LEU A 105 -13.95 -24.44 7.56
C LEU A 105 -13.66 -23.24 6.66
N MET A 106 -12.39 -22.88 6.49
CA MET A 106 -12.00 -21.78 5.61
C MET A 106 -11.79 -22.28 4.18
N PRO A 107 -12.15 -21.50 3.17
CA PRO A 107 -11.85 -21.84 1.78
C PRO A 107 -10.36 -22.09 1.56
N PRO A 108 -9.94 -23.08 0.77
CA PRO A 108 -8.54 -23.43 0.55
C PRO A 108 -7.66 -22.27 0.07
N LEU A 109 -8.24 -21.31 -0.66
CA LEU A 109 -7.52 -20.12 -1.12
C LEU A 109 -6.94 -19.27 0.04
N MET A 110 -7.51 -19.37 1.25
CA MET A 110 -7.04 -18.65 2.44
C MET A 110 -5.87 -19.34 3.14
N TYR A 111 -5.55 -20.60 2.82
CA TYR A 111 -4.49 -21.36 3.49
C TYR A 111 -3.11 -20.76 3.22
N ASN A 112 -2.28 -20.80 4.27
CA ASN A 112 -0.92 -20.28 4.22
C ASN A 112 0.16 -21.35 4.09
N HIS A 113 -0.16 -22.63 4.18
CA HIS A 113 0.79 -23.72 3.94
C HIS A 113 1.40 -23.63 2.54
N GLY A 114 2.70 -23.87 2.42
CA GLY A 114 3.47 -23.73 1.19
C GLY A 114 3.86 -22.29 0.86
N LYS A 115 3.57 -21.33 1.75
CA LYS A 115 3.94 -19.92 1.64
C LYS A 115 5.03 -19.58 2.64
N TYR A 116 5.59 -18.36 2.55
CA TYR A 116 6.72 -17.94 3.35
C TYR A 116 6.43 -16.62 4.05
N ILE A 117 6.86 -16.52 5.31
CA ILE A 117 6.89 -15.25 6.04
C ILE A 117 8.19 -14.54 5.69
N VAL A 118 8.10 -13.27 5.28
CA VAL A 118 9.25 -12.49 4.82
C VAL A 118 9.18 -11.04 5.27
N SER A 119 10.31 -10.34 5.26
CA SER A 119 10.35 -8.90 5.10
C SER A 119 10.24 -8.57 3.61
N LEU A 120 9.16 -7.94 3.19
CA LEU A 120 8.99 -7.56 1.78
C LEU A 120 10.01 -6.49 1.36
N GLY A 121 10.45 -5.64 2.30
CA GLY A 121 11.52 -4.68 2.06
C GLY A 121 12.83 -5.39 1.67
N ASN A 122 13.20 -6.46 2.40
CA ASN A 122 14.40 -7.24 2.09
C ASN A 122 14.25 -7.99 0.75
N VAL A 123 13.07 -8.52 0.45
CA VAL A 123 12.80 -9.13 -0.87
C VAL A 123 12.96 -8.12 -1.99
N CYS A 124 12.48 -6.89 -1.82
CA CYS A 124 12.66 -5.83 -2.82
C CYS A 124 14.12 -5.42 -2.98
N ARG A 125 14.89 -5.31 -1.90
CA ARG A 125 16.35 -5.05 -1.98
C ARG A 125 17.06 -6.15 -2.79
N TRP A 126 16.72 -7.41 -2.52
CA TRP A 126 17.26 -8.53 -3.29
C TRP A 126 16.82 -8.51 -4.76
N LEU A 127 15.55 -8.20 -5.06
CA LEU A 127 15.07 -8.04 -6.44
C LEU A 127 15.79 -6.90 -7.17
N ALA A 128 16.11 -5.80 -6.48
CA ALA A 128 16.87 -4.70 -7.06
C ALA A 128 18.26 -5.15 -7.50
N LEU A 129 18.96 -5.93 -6.66
CA LEU A 129 20.26 -6.51 -7.06
C LEU A 129 20.15 -7.42 -8.28
N GLN A 130 19.04 -8.18 -8.43
CA GLN A 130 18.81 -9.00 -9.64
C GLN A 130 18.50 -8.13 -10.86
N ALA A 131 17.80 -7.01 -10.69
CA ALA A 131 17.50 -6.06 -11.75
C ALA A 131 18.78 -5.33 -12.24
N GLU A 132 19.59 -4.83 -11.32
CA GLU A 132 20.87 -4.16 -11.61
C GLU A 132 21.84 -5.13 -12.30
N ALA A 133 21.95 -6.37 -11.82
CA ALA A 133 22.75 -7.41 -12.46
C ALA A 133 22.30 -7.75 -13.89
N ALA A 134 21.03 -7.50 -14.23
CA ALA A 134 20.48 -7.61 -15.57
C ALA A 134 20.64 -6.33 -16.42
N GLY A 135 21.24 -5.26 -15.87
CA GLY A 135 21.46 -3.99 -16.55
C GLY A 135 20.26 -3.02 -16.50
N VAL A 136 19.46 -3.08 -15.44
CA VAL A 136 18.45 -2.05 -15.13
C VAL A 136 19.11 -0.91 -14.37
N GLU A 137 18.81 0.32 -14.75
CA GLU A 137 19.23 1.50 -14.00
C GLU A 137 18.20 1.82 -12.91
N ILE A 138 18.62 1.89 -11.64
CA ILE A 138 17.75 2.19 -10.51
C ILE A 138 18.17 3.52 -9.89
N TYR A 139 17.21 4.43 -9.74
CA TYR A 139 17.41 5.77 -9.20
C TYR A 139 16.66 5.94 -7.87
N PRO A 140 17.26 5.57 -6.72
CA PRO A 140 16.70 5.86 -5.41
C PRO A 140 16.87 7.35 -5.08
N GLY A 141 15.92 7.93 -4.32
CA GLY A 141 15.89 9.36 -4.00
C GLY A 141 15.27 10.24 -5.09
N PHE A 142 14.75 9.68 -6.17
CA PHE A 142 14.14 10.43 -7.28
C PHE A 142 12.63 10.20 -7.35
N PRO A 143 11.81 11.04 -6.70
CA PRO A 143 10.35 10.96 -6.81
C PRO A 143 9.88 11.46 -8.18
N ALA A 144 9.06 10.68 -8.88
CA ALA A 144 8.32 11.21 -10.02
C ALA A 144 7.18 12.09 -9.51
N VAL A 145 7.13 13.35 -9.96
CA VAL A 145 6.19 14.36 -9.46
C VAL A 145 5.22 14.87 -10.51
N ASP A 146 5.58 14.77 -11.79
CA ASP A 146 4.74 15.21 -12.91
C ASP A 146 4.91 14.30 -14.13
N LEU A 147 3.98 14.44 -15.09
CA LEU A 147 3.95 13.70 -16.34
C LEU A 147 4.49 14.54 -17.49
N VAL A 148 5.27 13.92 -18.37
CA VAL A 148 5.58 14.49 -19.67
C VAL A 148 4.55 13.98 -20.67
N LEU A 149 3.84 14.89 -21.31
CA LEU A 149 2.78 14.57 -22.28
C LEU A 149 3.24 14.93 -23.69
N GLY A 150 2.86 14.11 -24.66
CA GLY A 150 3.01 14.43 -26.06
C GLY A 150 1.86 15.27 -26.62
N ASP A 151 1.98 15.67 -27.88
CA ASP A 151 1.00 16.53 -28.57
C ASP A 151 -0.40 15.88 -28.68
N GLY A 152 -0.47 14.55 -28.73
CA GLY A 152 -1.70 13.77 -28.69
C GLY A 152 -2.25 13.53 -27.29
N GLY A 153 -1.57 14.01 -26.26
CA GLY A 153 -1.92 13.81 -24.85
C GLY A 153 -1.46 12.48 -24.27
N GLU A 154 -0.71 11.69 -25.03
CA GLU A 154 -0.06 10.46 -24.57
C GLU A 154 1.03 10.76 -23.55
N VAL A 155 1.31 9.82 -22.65
CA VAL A 155 2.42 9.92 -21.69
C VAL A 155 3.72 9.57 -22.40
N LYS A 156 4.69 10.48 -22.38
CA LYS A 156 6.04 10.31 -22.93
C LYS A 156 7.11 10.11 -21.86
N GLY A 157 6.74 10.21 -20.59
CA GLY A 157 7.68 10.08 -19.49
C GLY A 157 7.21 10.79 -18.23
N VAL A 158 8.16 11.07 -17.36
CA VAL A 158 7.92 11.74 -16.08
C VAL A 158 8.98 12.79 -15.78
N VAL A 159 8.63 13.73 -14.91
CA VAL A 159 9.54 14.70 -14.32
C VAL A 159 9.81 14.29 -12.88
N THR A 160 11.07 14.29 -12.46
CA THR A 160 11.43 14.09 -11.06
C THR A 160 11.33 15.38 -10.27
N GLY A 161 11.16 15.28 -8.95
CA GLY A 161 11.05 16.44 -8.06
C GLY A 161 12.33 17.24 -7.96
N ASP A 162 12.19 18.56 -7.81
CA ASP A 162 13.30 19.46 -7.50
C ASP A 162 13.80 19.20 -6.06
N MET A 163 15.08 19.43 -5.83
CA MET A 163 15.72 19.39 -4.52
C MET A 163 16.17 20.77 -4.09
N GLY A 164 16.26 21.01 -2.78
CA GLY A 164 16.71 22.30 -2.25
C GLY A 164 15.73 23.44 -2.45
N VAL A 165 14.43 23.16 -2.43
CA VAL A 165 13.37 24.18 -2.41
C VAL A 165 12.95 24.43 -0.96
N ALA A 166 12.97 25.67 -0.51
CA ALA A 166 12.55 26.05 0.83
C ALA A 166 11.03 26.01 1.01
N ARG A 167 10.56 26.09 2.25
CA ARG A 167 9.14 26.01 2.61
C ARG A 167 8.26 27.07 1.93
N ASP A 168 8.79 28.26 1.70
CA ASP A 168 8.11 29.35 1.02
C ASP A 168 8.25 29.33 -0.50
N GLY A 169 8.97 28.33 -1.05
CA GLY A 169 9.17 28.11 -2.47
C GLY A 169 10.42 28.75 -3.07
N HIS A 170 11.27 29.46 -2.29
CA HIS A 170 12.52 29.97 -2.84
C HIS A 170 13.56 28.86 -3.02
N HIS A 171 14.49 29.04 -3.95
CA HIS A 171 15.58 28.10 -4.19
C HIS A 171 16.72 28.34 -3.20
N LYS A 172 17.11 27.29 -2.47
CA LYS A 172 18.27 27.28 -1.56
C LYS A 172 19.57 27.26 -2.37
N ALA A 173 20.71 27.50 -1.70
CA ALA A 173 22.02 27.33 -2.34
C ALA A 173 22.29 25.89 -2.85
N SER A 174 21.60 24.90 -2.30
CA SER A 174 21.65 23.50 -2.71
C SER A 174 20.58 23.12 -3.75
N TYR A 175 19.91 24.09 -4.37
CA TYR A 175 18.89 23.82 -5.35
C TYR A 175 19.43 23.01 -6.53
N THR A 176 18.72 21.95 -6.85
CA THR A 176 18.98 21.13 -8.04
C THR A 176 17.63 20.87 -8.74
N PRO A 177 17.47 21.26 -10.01
CA PRO A 177 16.26 20.97 -10.74
C PRO A 177 16.10 19.46 -10.95
N GLY A 178 14.87 18.99 -10.91
CA GLY A 178 14.56 17.63 -11.28
C GLY A 178 14.83 17.34 -12.76
N MET A 179 14.92 16.06 -13.10
CA MET A 179 15.22 15.59 -14.46
C MET A 179 13.94 15.22 -15.21
N VAL A 180 14.02 15.22 -16.53
CA VAL A 180 13.00 14.67 -17.44
C VAL A 180 13.44 13.28 -17.87
N LEU A 181 12.63 12.26 -17.60
CA LEU A 181 12.87 10.89 -18.05
C LEU A 181 11.83 10.53 -19.10
N LEU A 182 12.27 10.43 -20.33
CA LEU A 182 11.43 10.07 -21.48
C LEU A 182 11.45 8.57 -21.68
N GLY A 183 10.31 8.00 -22.10
CA GLY A 183 10.19 6.58 -22.38
C GLY A 183 9.20 6.29 -23.50
N LYS A 184 9.44 5.23 -24.27
CA LYS A 184 8.44 4.75 -25.22
C LYS A 184 7.17 4.31 -24.49
N TYR A 185 7.33 3.77 -23.29
CA TYR A 185 6.25 3.46 -22.35
C TYR A 185 6.64 3.76 -20.90
N THR A 186 5.65 4.18 -20.10
CA THR A 186 5.81 4.46 -18.68
C THR A 186 4.93 3.52 -17.86
N LEU A 187 5.54 2.73 -16.96
CA LEU A 187 4.83 1.81 -16.08
C LEU A 187 4.72 2.41 -14.67
N ILE A 188 3.50 2.58 -14.18
CA ILE A 188 3.21 3.22 -12.90
C ILE A 188 3.03 2.17 -11.80
N ALA A 189 4.03 2.04 -10.94
CA ALA A 189 4.14 1.08 -9.84
C ALA A 189 4.12 1.74 -8.45
N GLU A 190 3.49 2.91 -8.28
CA GLU A 190 3.52 3.76 -7.06
C GLU A 190 2.84 3.14 -5.83
N GLY A 191 2.22 1.97 -5.97
CA GLY A 191 1.46 1.33 -4.90
C GLY A 191 0.10 1.98 -4.64
N ALA A 192 -0.50 1.69 -3.47
CA ALA A 192 -1.82 2.19 -3.11
C ALA A 192 -1.86 3.73 -3.11
N ARG A 193 -2.86 4.29 -3.80
CA ARG A 193 -3.10 5.74 -3.88
C ARG A 193 -1.87 6.51 -4.37
N GLY A 194 -1.26 6.08 -5.48
CA GLY A 194 -0.13 6.76 -6.11
C GLY A 194 -0.46 8.19 -6.53
N SER A 195 0.54 9.10 -6.48
CA SER A 195 0.33 10.51 -6.84
C SER A 195 0.02 10.66 -8.33
N LEU A 196 0.88 10.13 -9.20
CA LEU A 196 0.66 10.16 -10.65
C LEU A 196 -0.46 9.20 -11.07
N ALA A 197 -0.61 8.06 -10.39
CA ALA A 197 -1.72 7.14 -10.66
C ALA A 197 -3.09 7.82 -10.54
N LYS A 198 -3.31 8.70 -9.54
CA LYS A 198 -4.55 9.48 -9.40
C LYS A 198 -4.78 10.42 -10.58
N VAL A 199 -3.74 11.13 -10.99
CA VAL A 199 -3.77 12.07 -12.13
C VAL A 199 -4.13 11.33 -13.41
N LEU A 200 -3.48 10.20 -13.67
CA LEU A 200 -3.71 9.35 -14.86
C LEU A 200 -5.10 8.76 -14.87
N MET A 201 -5.58 8.25 -13.73
CA MET A 201 -6.94 7.72 -13.60
C MET A 201 -8.00 8.77 -13.93
N ALA A 202 -7.82 10.01 -13.46
CA ALA A 202 -8.73 11.12 -13.76
C ALA A 202 -8.60 11.57 -15.22
N LYS A 203 -7.38 11.77 -15.72
CA LYS A 203 -7.11 12.26 -17.08
C LYS A 203 -7.68 11.33 -18.16
N PHE A 204 -7.51 10.04 -18.01
CA PHE A 204 -7.91 9.04 -19.02
C PHE A 204 -9.23 8.33 -18.69
N GLY A 205 -9.94 8.72 -17.63
CA GLY A 205 -11.21 8.10 -17.25
C GLY A 205 -11.10 6.59 -16.99
N LEU A 206 -10.05 6.17 -16.26
CA LEU A 206 -9.75 4.74 -16.08
C LEU A 206 -10.60 4.07 -15.00
N VAL A 207 -11.17 4.83 -14.06
CA VAL A 207 -11.91 4.31 -12.91
C VAL A 207 -13.24 3.71 -13.34
N THR A 208 -13.54 2.48 -12.92
CA THR A 208 -14.78 1.77 -13.18
C THR A 208 -15.72 1.77 -11.96
N GLU A 209 -15.19 1.47 -10.78
CA GLU A 209 -15.87 1.51 -9.48
C GLU A 209 -14.92 2.17 -8.45
N PRO A 210 -15.47 2.82 -7.41
CA PRO A 210 -14.61 3.40 -6.37
C PRO A 210 -13.69 2.36 -5.74
N GLN A 211 -12.41 2.68 -5.61
CA GLN A 211 -11.49 1.84 -4.86
C GLN A 211 -11.87 1.88 -3.38
N LYS A 212 -11.67 0.76 -2.70
CA LYS A 212 -11.79 0.63 -1.25
C LYS A 212 -10.42 0.45 -0.64
N TYR A 213 -10.24 1.01 0.55
CA TYR A 213 -8.96 0.99 1.24
C TYR A 213 -9.09 0.53 2.69
N GLY A 214 -8.01 -0.01 3.21
CA GLY A 214 -7.76 -0.18 4.62
C GLY A 214 -6.49 0.57 5.01
N ILE A 215 -6.41 0.98 6.27
CA ILE A 215 -5.14 1.39 6.88
C ILE A 215 -4.54 0.21 7.62
N GLY A 216 -3.35 -0.22 7.20
CA GLY A 216 -2.54 -1.21 7.90
C GLY A 216 -1.52 -0.50 8.78
N LEU A 217 -1.54 -0.81 10.07
CA LEU A 217 -0.50 -0.44 11.02
C LEU A 217 0.30 -1.68 11.35
N LYS A 218 1.61 -1.56 11.51
CA LYS A 218 2.49 -2.68 11.81
C LYS A 218 3.58 -2.27 12.78
N GLU A 219 3.88 -3.17 13.70
CA GLU A 219 5.07 -3.14 14.54
C GLU A 219 5.91 -4.39 14.31
N LEU A 220 7.21 -4.24 14.40
CA LEU A 220 8.16 -5.35 14.48
C LEU A 220 8.61 -5.50 15.93
N TRP A 221 8.58 -6.71 16.43
CA TRP A 221 8.92 -7.06 17.80
C TRP A 221 10.04 -8.10 17.83
N GLU A 222 10.97 -7.94 18.76
CA GLU A 222 11.84 -9.01 19.26
C GLU A 222 11.13 -9.66 20.45
N LEU A 223 10.74 -10.92 20.30
CA LEU A 223 9.98 -11.63 21.33
C LEU A 223 10.89 -12.13 22.46
N ALA A 224 10.33 -12.20 23.67
CA ALA A 224 11.02 -12.78 24.80
C ALA A 224 11.35 -14.28 24.57
N PRO A 225 12.42 -14.80 25.20
CA PRO A 225 12.78 -16.22 25.11
C PRO A 225 11.59 -17.13 25.41
N GLY A 226 11.42 -18.16 24.59
CA GLY A 226 10.33 -19.15 24.73
C GLY A 226 8.97 -18.75 24.15
N LYS A 227 8.81 -17.50 23.67
CA LYS A 227 7.55 -17.02 23.06
C LYS A 227 7.54 -17.06 21.54
N HIS A 228 8.69 -17.20 20.91
CA HIS A 228 8.82 -17.28 19.47
C HIS A 228 8.49 -18.68 18.93
N GLN A 229 7.72 -18.74 17.85
CA GLN A 229 7.35 -19.98 17.14
C GLN A 229 7.56 -19.76 15.64
N ARG A 230 8.79 -19.98 15.15
CA ARG A 230 9.15 -19.71 13.75
C ARG A 230 8.18 -20.42 12.79
N GLY A 231 7.62 -19.65 11.86
CA GLY A 231 6.64 -20.13 10.89
C GLY A 231 5.18 -20.03 11.36
N LEU A 232 4.91 -19.52 12.56
CA LEU A 232 3.54 -19.25 13.01
C LEU A 232 2.96 -18.07 12.25
N VAL A 233 1.77 -18.30 11.67
CA VAL A 233 0.88 -17.28 11.10
C VAL A 233 -0.41 -17.28 11.91
N MET A 234 -0.76 -16.15 12.48
CA MET A 234 -2.02 -15.97 13.21
C MET A 234 -2.77 -14.78 12.64
N HIS A 235 -4.02 -14.98 12.28
CA HIS A 235 -4.95 -13.93 11.90
C HIS A 235 -6.08 -13.83 12.91
N THR A 236 -6.57 -12.62 13.13
CA THR A 236 -7.74 -12.39 13.99
C THR A 236 -8.73 -11.42 13.36
N MET A 237 -9.99 -11.50 13.75
CA MET A 237 -11.03 -10.50 13.48
C MET A 237 -11.92 -10.34 14.72
N GLY A 238 -12.82 -9.34 14.70
CA GLY A 238 -13.68 -8.99 15.84
C GLY A 238 -13.04 -7.94 16.73
N TRP A 239 -13.06 -8.15 18.06
CA TRP A 239 -12.52 -7.18 18.99
C TRP A 239 -11.09 -6.72 18.65
N PRO A 240 -10.73 -5.43 18.81
CA PRO A 240 -11.47 -4.34 19.43
C PRO A 240 -12.50 -3.63 18.53
N LEU A 241 -12.56 -3.96 17.25
CA LEU A 241 -13.52 -3.37 16.32
C LEU A 241 -14.93 -3.90 16.60
N ASP A 242 -15.92 -3.04 16.37
CA ASP A 242 -17.32 -3.45 16.38
C ASP A 242 -17.69 -4.22 15.09
N ASN A 243 -18.91 -4.76 15.06
CA ASN A 243 -19.37 -5.52 13.89
C ASN A 243 -19.47 -4.66 12.62
N ALA A 244 -19.71 -3.35 12.74
CA ALA A 244 -19.88 -2.44 11.61
C ALA A 244 -18.55 -2.00 10.99
N THR A 245 -17.47 -2.08 11.77
CA THR A 245 -16.12 -1.69 11.35
C THR A 245 -15.33 -2.92 10.92
N GLY A 246 -14.98 -3.00 9.65
CA GLY A 246 -14.15 -4.09 9.13
C GLY A 246 -12.69 -3.95 9.50
N GLY A 247 -12.01 -5.09 9.58
CA GLY A 247 -10.58 -5.13 9.88
C GLY A 247 -10.20 -6.38 10.67
N GLY A 248 -9.00 -6.34 11.25
CA GLY A 248 -8.46 -7.43 12.06
C GLY A 248 -6.96 -7.34 12.24
N SER A 249 -6.38 -8.28 12.97
CA SER A 249 -4.94 -8.32 13.20
C SER A 249 -4.27 -9.52 12.52
N PHE A 250 -2.98 -9.37 12.35
CA PHE A 250 -2.10 -10.48 11.98
C PHE A 250 -0.87 -10.49 12.88
N MET A 251 -0.33 -11.69 13.10
CA MET A 251 0.91 -11.91 13.83
C MET A 251 1.70 -13.01 13.12
N TYR A 252 2.95 -12.71 12.73
CA TYR A 252 3.80 -13.61 11.96
C TYR A 252 5.16 -13.73 12.63
N HIS A 253 5.58 -14.94 12.95
CA HIS A 253 6.87 -15.22 13.59
C HIS A 253 7.89 -15.70 12.55
N PHE A 254 8.98 -14.96 12.42
CA PHE A 254 10.04 -15.23 11.43
C PHE A 254 11.43 -14.91 11.99
N GLY A 255 12.47 -15.27 11.23
CA GLY A 255 13.84 -15.14 11.73
C GLY A 255 14.05 -15.95 13.00
N ASP A 256 14.94 -15.48 13.88
CA ASP A 256 15.29 -16.17 15.11
C ASP A 256 14.34 -15.82 16.27
N ASN A 257 13.92 -14.55 16.38
CA ASN A 257 13.04 -14.07 17.46
C ASN A 257 12.08 -12.96 17.02
N LEU A 258 11.94 -12.71 15.72
CA LEU A 258 11.14 -11.60 15.20
C LEU A 258 9.66 -11.96 15.07
N CYS A 259 8.82 -11.00 15.39
CA CYS A 259 7.39 -11.06 15.20
C CYS A 259 6.87 -9.78 14.53
N ALA A 260 6.26 -9.93 13.36
CA ALA A 260 5.48 -8.87 12.74
C ALA A 260 4.06 -8.88 13.31
N MET A 261 3.71 -7.87 14.09
CA MET A 261 2.35 -7.65 14.60
C MET A 261 1.70 -6.50 13.85
N GLY A 262 0.58 -6.73 13.20
CA GLY A 262 -0.14 -5.67 12.49
C GLY A 262 -1.64 -5.70 12.71
N PHE A 263 -2.25 -4.58 12.37
CA PHE A 263 -3.68 -4.34 12.51
C PHE A 263 -4.19 -3.56 11.31
N VAL A 264 -5.29 -3.99 10.74
CA VAL A 264 -5.94 -3.33 9.60
C VAL A 264 -7.30 -2.82 10.03
N VAL A 265 -7.61 -1.57 9.65
CA VAL A 265 -8.95 -0.99 9.77
C VAL A 265 -9.41 -0.59 8.38
N HIS A 266 -10.57 -1.09 7.97
CA HIS A 266 -11.19 -0.69 6.70
C HIS A 266 -11.61 0.78 6.76
N LEU A 267 -11.19 1.60 5.78
CA LEU A 267 -11.43 3.05 5.79
C LEU A 267 -12.89 3.46 5.49
N ASN A 268 -13.77 2.51 5.24
CA ASN A 268 -15.20 2.77 5.12
C ASN A 268 -15.97 2.81 6.46
N TYR A 269 -15.27 2.88 7.60
CA TYR A 269 -15.92 3.10 8.89
C TYR A 269 -16.64 4.45 8.93
N SER A 270 -17.71 4.52 9.75
CA SER A 270 -18.61 5.68 9.77
C SER A 270 -18.39 6.64 10.95
N ASN A 271 -17.84 6.17 12.07
CA ASN A 271 -17.66 6.99 13.27
C ASN A 271 -16.38 7.85 13.17
N PRO A 272 -16.46 9.19 13.12
CA PRO A 272 -15.28 10.06 13.03
C PRO A 272 -14.41 10.04 14.29
N TYR A 273 -14.92 9.52 15.41
CA TYR A 273 -14.14 9.33 16.65
C TYR A 273 -13.27 8.07 16.64
N LEU A 274 -13.40 7.21 15.63
CA LEU A 274 -12.54 6.03 15.52
C LEU A 274 -11.11 6.43 15.17
N ASP A 275 -10.18 5.91 15.96
CA ASP A 275 -8.75 6.13 15.85
C ASP A 275 -8.05 4.80 15.55
N PRO A 276 -7.62 4.55 14.31
CA PRO A 276 -6.99 3.29 13.92
C PRO A 276 -5.73 2.96 14.74
N PHE A 277 -4.94 3.98 15.11
CA PHE A 277 -3.76 3.76 15.96
C PHE A 277 -4.15 3.27 17.34
N CYS A 278 -5.13 3.93 17.98
CA CYS A 278 -5.62 3.53 19.29
C CYS A 278 -6.29 2.15 19.27
N GLU A 279 -7.03 1.81 18.21
CA GLU A 279 -7.58 0.46 18.04
C GLU A 279 -6.48 -0.59 17.93
N PHE A 280 -5.39 -0.32 17.22
CA PHE A 280 -4.22 -1.20 17.18
C PHE A 280 -3.59 -1.38 18.58
N GLN A 281 -3.43 -0.28 19.35
CA GLN A 281 -2.89 -0.37 20.70
C GLN A 281 -3.81 -1.21 21.61
N ARG A 282 -5.13 -1.04 21.50
CA ARG A 282 -6.13 -1.88 22.22
C ARG A 282 -6.00 -3.34 21.81
N ALA A 283 -5.93 -3.64 20.52
CA ALA A 283 -5.83 -5.04 20.03
C ALA A 283 -4.69 -5.79 20.70
N LYS A 284 -3.54 -5.15 20.93
CA LYS A 284 -2.37 -5.78 21.59
C LYS A 284 -2.59 -6.13 23.05
N THR A 285 -3.53 -5.48 23.73
CA THR A 285 -3.86 -5.80 25.13
C THR A 285 -4.71 -7.05 25.28
N HIS A 286 -5.28 -7.58 24.19
CA HIS A 286 -6.05 -8.83 24.24
C HIS A 286 -5.18 -10.00 24.71
N PRO A 287 -5.64 -10.86 25.66
CA PRO A 287 -4.83 -11.97 26.20
C PRO A 287 -4.18 -12.84 25.13
N ARG A 288 -4.91 -13.17 24.05
CA ARG A 288 -4.41 -14.00 22.94
C ARG A 288 -3.24 -13.38 22.16
N ILE A 289 -3.08 -12.08 22.18
CA ILE A 289 -2.00 -11.34 21.52
C ILE A 289 -0.92 -11.00 22.55
N ARG A 290 -1.33 -10.48 23.71
CA ARG A 290 -0.44 -10.08 24.81
C ARG A 290 0.49 -11.21 25.25
N GLU A 291 0.02 -12.45 25.28
CA GLU A 291 0.81 -13.63 25.68
C GLU A 291 2.12 -13.77 24.90
N TYR A 292 2.16 -13.33 23.63
CA TYR A 292 3.36 -13.35 22.80
C TYR A 292 4.22 -12.10 23.00
N LEU A 293 3.61 -10.92 23.07
CA LEU A 293 4.32 -9.63 23.05
C LEU A 293 4.92 -9.24 24.40
N GLU A 294 4.30 -9.64 25.50
CA GLU A 294 4.73 -9.24 26.86
C GLU A 294 6.12 -9.77 27.18
N GLY A 295 7.00 -8.85 27.62
CA GLY A 295 8.43 -9.12 27.86
C GLY A 295 9.30 -9.01 26.61
N GLY A 296 8.70 -8.82 25.45
CA GLY A 296 9.41 -8.52 24.19
C GLY A 296 9.77 -7.03 24.07
N LYS A 297 10.48 -6.69 23.00
CA LYS A 297 10.91 -5.33 22.66
C LYS A 297 10.37 -4.95 21.29
N ARG A 298 9.69 -3.81 21.22
CA ARG A 298 9.25 -3.20 19.95
C ARG A 298 10.44 -2.51 19.28
N VAL A 299 10.72 -2.85 18.01
CA VAL A 299 11.91 -2.37 17.28
C VAL A 299 11.58 -1.49 16.08
N SER A 300 10.37 -1.59 15.53
CA SER A 300 9.94 -0.74 14.44
C SER A 300 8.43 -0.53 14.45
N TYR A 301 7.97 0.56 13.82
CA TYR A 301 6.56 0.89 13.62
C TYR A 301 6.36 1.51 12.25
N GLY A 302 5.22 1.25 11.64
CA GLY A 302 4.84 1.91 10.40
C GLY A 302 3.36 1.76 10.09
N ALA A 303 2.93 2.53 9.08
CA ALA A 303 1.56 2.48 8.60
C ALA A 303 1.50 2.69 7.09
N ARG A 304 0.54 2.02 6.42
CA ARG A 304 0.32 2.17 4.98
C ARG A 304 -1.10 1.85 4.58
N ALA A 305 -1.64 2.61 3.63
CA ALA A 305 -2.91 2.27 3.00
C ALA A 305 -2.76 1.01 2.14
N ILE A 306 -3.82 0.20 2.15
CA ILE A 306 -3.94 -1.05 1.39
C ILE A 306 -5.16 -0.93 0.49
N THR A 307 -5.08 -1.36 -0.77
CA THR A 307 -6.24 -1.45 -1.66
C THR A 307 -7.08 -2.68 -1.31
N GLU A 308 -8.38 -2.51 -1.15
CA GLU A 308 -9.31 -3.57 -0.71
C GLU A 308 -10.51 -3.76 -1.63
N GLY A 309 -10.63 -2.94 -2.68
CA GLY A 309 -11.77 -3.00 -3.59
C GLY A 309 -11.82 -4.28 -4.43
N GLY A 310 -10.64 -4.85 -4.70
CA GLY A 310 -10.53 -6.10 -5.44
C GLY A 310 -11.06 -5.99 -6.87
N PHE A 311 -11.69 -7.06 -7.36
CA PHE A 311 -12.07 -7.26 -8.76
C PHE A 311 -12.83 -6.08 -9.40
N GLN A 312 -13.85 -5.54 -8.71
CA GLN A 312 -14.70 -4.47 -9.24
C GLN A 312 -13.98 -3.13 -9.37
N SER A 313 -12.99 -2.91 -8.51
CA SER A 313 -12.27 -1.63 -8.42
C SER A 313 -10.96 -1.62 -9.23
N VAL A 314 -10.63 -2.70 -9.93
CA VAL A 314 -9.52 -2.69 -10.89
C VAL A 314 -9.90 -1.74 -12.02
N PRO A 315 -9.12 -0.67 -12.27
CA PRO A 315 -9.39 0.29 -13.33
C PRO A 315 -9.06 -0.31 -14.71
N LYS A 316 -9.31 0.42 -15.78
CA LYS A 316 -8.62 0.15 -17.05
C LYS A 316 -7.12 0.26 -16.80
N LEU A 317 -6.37 -0.74 -17.23
CA LEU A 317 -4.97 -0.88 -16.85
C LEU A 317 -4.01 -0.08 -17.73
N ALA A 318 -4.32 0.02 -19.03
CA ALA A 318 -3.52 0.70 -20.02
C ALA A 318 -4.11 2.07 -20.39
N PHE A 319 -3.21 3.00 -20.66
CA PHE A 319 -3.50 4.34 -21.16
C PHE A 319 -2.48 4.69 -22.25
N PRO A 320 -2.72 5.72 -23.09
CA PRO A 320 -1.77 6.11 -24.12
C PRO A 320 -0.38 6.42 -23.52
N GLY A 321 0.64 5.65 -23.89
CA GLY A 321 2.02 5.77 -23.43
C GLY A 321 2.34 5.03 -22.14
N GLY A 322 1.44 4.18 -21.59
CA GLY A 322 1.80 3.42 -20.40
C GLY A 322 0.72 2.55 -19.78
N ALA A 323 1.00 2.09 -18.55
CA ALA A 323 0.09 1.21 -17.81
C ALA A 323 0.23 1.36 -16.29
N LEU A 324 -0.86 1.06 -15.55
CA LEU A 324 -0.89 0.90 -14.10
C LEU A 324 -0.56 -0.55 -13.75
N ILE A 325 0.37 -0.78 -12.82
CA ILE A 325 0.79 -2.11 -12.37
C ILE A 325 0.75 -2.23 -10.83
N GLY A 326 0.62 -3.45 -10.35
CA GLY A 326 0.61 -3.73 -8.92
C GLY A 326 -0.51 -3.01 -8.17
N CYS A 327 -0.23 -2.56 -6.95
CA CYS A 327 -1.24 -1.89 -6.12
C CYS A 327 -1.64 -0.49 -6.61
N ALA A 328 -0.98 0.08 -7.63
CA ALA A 328 -1.49 1.27 -8.30
C ALA A 328 -2.84 0.98 -8.99
N ALA A 329 -3.04 -0.24 -9.49
CA ALA A 329 -4.30 -0.73 -10.02
C ALA A 329 -5.16 -1.52 -9.01
N GLY A 330 -4.62 -1.89 -7.83
CA GLY A 330 -5.40 -2.48 -6.75
C GLY A 330 -5.59 -4.00 -6.78
N PHE A 331 -4.56 -4.76 -7.06
CA PHE A 331 -4.62 -6.23 -7.20
C PHE A 331 -4.51 -7.04 -5.89
N VAL A 332 -4.79 -6.43 -4.74
CA VAL A 332 -4.80 -7.17 -3.46
C VAL A 332 -6.01 -8.08 -3.37
N ASN A 333 -5.79 -9.34 -3.01
CA ASN A 333 -6.84 -10.28 -2.65
C ASN A 333 -7.12 -10.15 -1.15
N LEU A 334 -8.22 -9.49 -0.80
CA LEU A 334 -8.55 -9.12 0.58
C LEU A 334 -8.66 -10.33 1.51
N PRO A 335 -9.48 -11.36 1.26
CA PRO A 335 -9.59 -12.49 2.19
C PRO A 335 -8.32 -13.33 2.29
N ARG A 336 -7.50 -13.37 1.25
CA ARG A 336 -6.17 -14.01 1.32
C ARG A 336 -5.15 -13.17 2.08
N ILE A 337 -5.40 -11.87 2.27
CA ILE A 337 -4.45 -10.89 2.85
C ILE A 337 -3.12 -10.91 2.07
N LYS A 338 -3.20 -11.04 0.75
CA LYS A 338 -2.04 -11.17 -0.16
C LYS A 338 -2.23 -10.38 -1.43
N GLY A 339 -1.16 -9.69 -1.83
CA GLY A 339 -1.14 -8.91 -3.06
C GLY A 339 0.23 -8.90 -3.76
N SER A 340 1.30 -9.30 -3.06
CA SER A 340 2.67 -9.19 -3.60
C SER A 340 2.87 -10.02 -4.86
N HIS A 341 2.41 -11.28 -4.88
CA HIS A 341 2.48 -12.14 -6.07
C HIS A 341 1.64 -11.60 -7.25
N ASN A 342 0.46 -11.03 -6.97
CA ASN A 342 -0.37 -10.37 -7.98
C ASN A 342 0.32 -9.11 -8.53
N ALA A 343 0.96 -8.33 -7.65
CA ALA A 343 1.73 -7.16 -8.04
C ALA A 343 2.91 -7.53 -8.96
N MET A 344 3.67 -8.56 -8.60
CA MET A 344 4.76 -9.08 -9.42
C MET A 344 4.25 -9.58 -10.77
N LYS A 345 3.19 -10.39 -10.79
CA LYS A 345 2.64 -10.95 -12.03
C LYS A 345 2.14 -9.86 -12.97
N THR A 346 1.41 -8.87 -12.46
CA THR A 346 0.92 -7.77 -13.30
C THR A 346 2.05 -6.89 -13.84
N GLY A 347 3.14 -6.72 -13.07
CA GLY A 347 4.37 -6.12 -13.57
C GLY A 347 4.96 -6.89 -14.75
N MET A 348 5.07 -8.22 -14.64
CA MET A 348 5.55 -9.07 -15.73
C MET A 348 4.67 -8.99 -16.99
N LEU A 349 3.35 -9.04 -16.82
CA LEU A 349 2.41 -8.96 -17.96
C LEU A 349 2.50 -7.61 -18.70
N ALA A 350 2.64 -6.51 -17.96
CA ALA A 350 2.84 -5.19 -18.58
C ALA A 350 4.19 -5.09 -19.29
N ALA A 351 5.24 -5.67 -18.71
CA ALA A 351 6.56 -5.76 -19.32
C ALA A 351 6.54 -6.55 -20.65
N GLU A 352 5.84 -7.68 -20.67
CA GLU A 352 5.65 -8.50 -21.87
C GLU A 352 4.94 -7.73 -22.99
N ALA A 353 3.86 -7.00 -22.63
CA ALA A 353 3.13 -6.17 -23.59
C ALA A 353 3.97 -5.00 -24.12
N ALA A 354 4.72 -4.32 -23.24
CA ALA A 354 5.61 -3.22 -23.65
C ALA A 354 6.75 -3.73 -24.55
N PHE A 355 7.35 -4.86 -24.21
CA PHE A 355 8.41 -5.47 -25.01
C PHE A 355 7.93 -5.86 -26.41
N GLU A 356 6.75 -6.46 -26.54
CA GLU A 356 6.12 -6.81 -27.80
C GLU A 356 5.83 -5.55 -28.64
N ALA A 357 5.25 -4.51 -28.03
CA ALA A 357 4.93 -3.25 -28.69
C ALA A 357 6.19 -2.56 -29.24
N ILE A 358 7.23 -2.42 -28.41
CA ILE A 358 8.53 -1.85 -28.81
C ILE A 358 9.14 -2.69 -29.94
N GLY A 359 9.02 -4.01 -29.85
CA GLY A 359 9.48 -4.94 -30.89
C GLY A 359 8.81 -4.75 -32.25
N ALA A 360 7.57 -4.32 -32.24
CA ALA A 360 6.79 -3.98 -33.43
C ALA A 360 6.99 -2.53 -33.92
N GLY A 361 7.93 -1.78 -33.31
CA GLY A 361 8.18 -0.38 -33.64
C GLY A 361 7.15 0.60 -33.10
N ARG A 362 6.31 0.19 -32.13
CA ARG A 362 5.26 1.01 -31.52
C ARG A 362 5.82 1.76 -30.30
N ALA A 363 5.29 2.96 -30.05
CA ALA A 363 5.59 3.79 -28.89
C ALA A 363 4.41 4.73 -28.60
N GLY A 364 4.16 5.01 -27.34
CA GLY A 364 3.17 6.02 -26.91
C GLY A 364 1.70 5.63 -27.07
N ASP A 365 1.40 4.47 -27.62
CA ASP A 365 0.02 3.98 -27.79
C ASP A 365 -0.49 3.18 -26.58
N ILE A 366 -1.67 2.58 -26.70
CA ILE A 366 -2.29 1.78 -25.64
C ILE A 366 -1.76 0.34 -25.69
N LEU A 367 -1.32 -0.18 -24.56
CA LEU A 367 -0.87 -1.57 -24.38
C LEU A 367 -2.08 -2.52 -24.22
N GLU A 368 -2.88 -2.70 -25.26
CA GLU A 368 -4.08 -3.55 -25.24
C GLU A 368 -3.76 -4.99 -24.83
N ARG A 369 -2.61 -5.51 -25.28
CA ARG A 369 -2.11 -6.83 -24.93
C ARG A 369 -2.00 -7.05 -23.41
N TYR A 370 -1.71 -6.01 -22.64
CA TYR A 370 -1.66 -6.10 -21.18
C TYR A 370 -3.04 -6.39 -20.57
N GLU A 371 -4.09 -5.70 -21.03
CA GLU A 371 -5.48 -5.95 -20.60
C GLU A 371 -5.92 -7.39 -20.92
N GLU A 372 -5.62 -7.88 -22.13
CA GLU A 372 -5.94 -9.24 -22.56
C GLU A 372 -5.22 -10.29 -21.71
N SER A 373 -3.92 -10.09 -21.49
CA SER A 373 -3.07 -10.97 -20.69
C SER A 373 -3.52 -11.01 -19.23
N TYR A 374 -3.91 -9.85 -18.65
CA TYR A 374 -4.49 -9.80 -17.32
C TYR A 374 -5.77 -10.63 -17.23
N ARG A 375 -6.71 -10.47 -18.19
CA ARG A 375 -8.00 -11.20 -18.20
C ARG A 375 -7.82 -12.72 -18.28
N SER A 376 -6.78 -13.19 -18.91
CA SER A 376 -6.43 -14.62 -19.01
C SER A 376 -5.58 -15.13 -17.85
N SER A 377 -5.05 -14.25 -17.00
CA SER A 377 -4.13 -14.59 -15.92
C SER A 377 -4.82 -15.18 -14.68
N HIS A 378 -4.02 -15.84 -13.84
CA HIS A 378 -4.45 -16.29 -12.52
C HIS A 378 -4.86 -15.12 -11.60
N VAL A 379 -4.30 -13.91 -11.79
CA VAL A 379 -4.63 -12.73 -10.99
C VAL A 379 -6.10 -12.34 -11.17
N TYR A 380 -6.59 -12.33 -12.41
CA TYR A 380 -7.98 -12.06 -12.71
C TYR A 380 -8.91 -13.09 -12.04
N GLN A 381 -8.57 -14.38 -12.15
CA GLN A 381 -9.36 -15.46 -11.57
C GLN A 381 -9.35 -15.42 -10.03
N ASP A 382 -8.19 -15.13 -9.45
CA ASP A 382 -8.02 -15.02 -7.99
C ASP A 382 -8.87 -13.89 -7.39
N LEU A 383 -8.91 -12.72 -8.04
CA LEU A 383 -9.75 -11.61 -7.62
C LEU A 383 -11.25 -11.89 -7.89
N LYS A 384 -11.58 -12.51 -9.02
CA LYS A 384 -12.96 -12.82 -9.38
C LYS A 384 -13.63 -13.78 -8.38
N ARG A 385 -12.86 -14.75 -7.85
CA ARG A 385 -13.36 -15.73 -6.85
C ARG A 385 -13.81 -15.08 -5.55
N VAL A 386 -13.23 -13.96 -5.16
CA VAL A 386 -13.47 -13.29 -3.88
C VAL A 386 -14.20 -11.95 -4.02
N ARG A 387 -14.69 -11.64 -5.20
CA ARG A 387 -15.21 -10.31 -5.58
C ARG A 387 -16.31 -9.76 -4.68
N ASN A 388 -17.06 -10.63 -4.00
CA ASN A 388 -18.19 -10.21 -3.16
C ASN A 388 -17.84 -10.05 -1.67
N VAL A 389 -16.65 -10.47 -1.22
CA VAL A 389 -16.29 -10.42 0.20
C VAL A 389 -16.33 -8.99 0.73
N LYS A 390 -15.68 -8.04 0.06
CA LYS A 390 -15.67 -6.63 0.50
C LYS A 390 -17.05 -5.96 0.42
N PRO A 391 -17.83 -6.08 -0.66
CA PRO A 391 -19.20 -5.56 -0.69
C PRO A 391 -20.11 -6.14 0.39
N LEU A 392 -20.03 -7.45 0.66
CA LEU A 392 -20.79 -8.10 1.72
C LEU A 392 -20.37 -7.60 3.11
N TRP A 393 -19.07 -7.42 3.33
CA TRP A 393 -18.57 -6.86 4.58
C TRP A 393 -19.07 -5.43 4.81
N SER A 394 -19.00 -4.60 3.79
CA SER A 394 -19.47 -3.21 3.87
C SER A 394 -20.97 -3.07 4.15
N ARG A 395 -21.78 -4.09 3.77
CA ARG A 395 -23.24 -4.07 3.95
C ARG A 395 -23.72 -4.75 5.23
N PHE A 396 -23.09 -5.85 5.61
CA PHE A 396 -23.56 -6.74 6.67
C PHE A 396 -22.62 -6.84 7.86
N GLY A 397 -21.51 -6.08 7.84
CA GLY A 397 -20.50 -6.10 8.89
C GLY A 397 -19.67 -7.40 8.92
N THR A 398 -18.88 -7.54 9.98
CA THR A 398 -17.88 -8.61 10.11
C THR A 398 -18.53 -10.00 10.18
N ILE A 399 -19.56 -10.17 11.03
CA ILE A 399 -20.25 -11.46 11.19
C ILE A 399 -21.00 -11.82 9.91
N GLY A 400 -21.72 -10.88 9.32
CA GLY A 400 -22.43 -11.09 8.06
C GLY A 400 -21.49 -11.47 6.92
N SER A 401 -20.32 -10.83 6.84
CA SER A 401 -19.29 -11.19 5.84
C SER A 401 -18.68 -12.57 6.08
N LEU A 402 -18.46 -12.96 7.32
CA LEU A 402 -17.97 -14.29 7.66
C LEU A 402 -18.90 -15.38 7.11
N VAL A 403 -20.21 -15.20 7.31
CA VAL A 403 -21.22 -16.18 6.86
C VAL A 403 -21.45 -16.09 5.35
N LEU A 404 -21.85 -14.92 4.85
CA LEU A 404 -22.26 -14.76 3.44
C LEU A 404 -21.05 -14.75 2.50
N GLY A 405 -19.96 -14.10 2.88
CA GLY A 405 -18.72 -14.10 2.12
C GLY A 405 -18.02 -15.46 2.12
N GLY A 406 -18.05 -16.16 3.27
CA GLY A 406 -17.61 -17.54 3.36
C GLY A 406 -18.40 -18.46 2.45
N LEU A 407 -19.73 -18.37 2.45
CA LEU A 407 -20.60 -19.12 1.55
C LEU A 407 -20.29 -18.81 0.08
N ASP A 408 -20.16 -17.53 -0.29
CA ASP A 408 -19.83 -17.12 -1.67
C ASP A 408 -18.49 -17.70 -2.13
N MET A 409 -17.47 -17.64 -1.29
CA MET A 409 -16.16 -18.22 -1.58
C MET A 409 -16.20 -19.74 -1.73
N TRP A 410 -16.93 -20.45 -0.86
CA TRP A 410 -17.11 -21.92 -0.97
C TRP A 410 -17.89 -22.30 -2.22
N MET A 411 -18.98 -21.60 -2.56
CA MET A 411 -19.74 -21.82 -3.79
C MET A 411 -18.89 -21.61 -5.04
N ASN A 412 -18.06 -20.55 -5.03
CA ASN A 412 -17.09 -20.31 -6.10
C ASN A 412 -16.05 -21.43 -6.20
N GLN A 413 -15.54 -21.90 -5.06
CA GLN A 413 -14.51 -22.95 -5.02
C GLN A 413 -15.03 -24.30 -5.52
N LEU A 414 -16.26 -24.68 -5.15
CA LEU A 414 -16.83 -26.00 -5.45
C LEU A 414 -17.52 -26.04 -6.82
N PHE A 415 -18.21 -24.97 -7.19
CA PHE A 415 -19.11 -24.95 -8.35
C PHE A 415 -18.77 -23.88 -9.39
N GLY A 416 -17.80 -23.02 -9.13
CA GLY A 416 -17.44 -21.89 -10.03
C GLY A 416 -18.49 -20.78 -10.12
N ILE A 417 -19.50 -20.80 -9.24
CA ILE A 417 -20.61 -19.84 -9.25
C ILE A 417 -20.61 -18.95 -8.00
N SER A 418 -21.18 -17.74 -8.12
CA SER A 418 -21.47 -16.87 -7.00
C SER A 418 -22.98 -16.63 -6.93
N PRO A 419 -23.64 -16.94 -5.81
CA PRO A 419 -25.09 -16.70 -5.66
C PRO A 419 -25.45 -15.21 -5.66
N PHE A 420 -24.50 -14.32 -5.42
CA PHE A 420 -24.71 -12.87 -5.40
C PHE A 420 -24.34 -12.17 -6.71
N GLY A 421 -23.90 -12.91 -7.75
CA GLY A 421 -23.39 -12.32 -8.98
C GLY A 421 -22.10 -11.51 -8.73
N THR A 422 -22.08 -10.24 -9.14
CA THR A 422 -21.00 -9.29 -8.83
C THR A 422 -21.59 -8.04 -8.18
N LEU A 423 -21.37 -7.90 -6.88
CA LEU A 423 -21.87 -6.78 -6.10
C LEU A 423 -20.99 -5.54 -6.29
N LYS A 424 -21.61 -4.37 -6.35
CA LYS A 424 -20.91 -3.08 -6.42
C LYS A 424 -20.58 -2.53 -5.04
N HIS A 425 -19.51 -1.73 -4.95
CA HIS A 425 -19.14 -1.03 -3.71
C HIS A 425 -20.05 0.17 -3.40
N GLY A 426 -20.51 0.86 -4.42
CA GLY A 426 -21.38 2.02 -4.30
C GLY A 426 -20.61 3.31 -4.08
N LYS A 427 -20.21 3.62 -2.84
CA LYS A 427 -19.56 4.89 -2.48
C LYS A 427 -18.10 4.73 -2.09
N ALA A 428 -17.32 5.80 -2.21
CA ALA A 428 -15.94 5.89 -1.74
C ALA A 428 -15.86 5.88 -0.20
N ASP A 429 -14.66 5.63 0.34
CA ASP A 429 -14.48 5.46 1.80
C ASP A 429 -14.68 6.75 2.59
N TYR A 430 -14.25 7.90 2.06
CA TYR A 430 -14.49 9.20 2.70
C TYR A 430 -15.97 9.51 2.90
N ALA A 431 -16.81 9.13 1.92
CA ALA A 431 -18.25 9.37 1.96
C ALA A 431 -19.01 8.46 2.95
N SER A 432 -18.29 7.68 3.76
CA SER A 432 -18.89 6.81 4.77
C SER A 432 -18.95 7.45 6.15
N LEU A 433 -18.20 8.52 6.40
CA LEU A 433 -18.26 9.23 7.69
C LEU A 433 -19.64 9.84 7.93
N LYS A 434 -20.06 9.76 9.19
CA LYS A 434 -21.28 10.39 9.69
C LYS A 434 -20.91 11.63 10.51
N PRO A 435 -21.80 12.63 10.59
CA PRO A 435 -21.59 13.76 11.49
C PRO A 435 -21.43 13.31 12.96
N VAL A 436 -20.67 14.08 13.75
CA VAL A 436 -20.47 13.80 15.19
C VAL A 436 -21.76 13.75 15.97
N SER A 437 -22.79 14.48 15.55
CA SER A 437 -24.13 14.47 16.15
C SER A 437 -24.83 13.09 16.09
N GLU A 438 -24.43 12.23 15.13
CA GLU A 438 -24.95 10.87 14.98
C GLU A 438 -24.05 9.80 15.58
N CYS A 439 -22.90 10.18 16.14
CA CYS A 439 -21.87 9.25 16.58
C CYS A 439 -21.58 9.38 18.07
N LYS A 440 -21.25 8.26 18.71
CA LYS A 440 -20.76 8.26 20.09
C LYS A 440 -19.25 8.41 20.09
N PRO A 441 -18.69 9.29 20.95
CA PRO A 441 -17.26 9.32 21.23
C PRO A 441 -16.75 7.94 21.68
N ILE A 442 -15.51 7.63 21.30
CA ILE A 442 -14.84 6.40 21.74
C ILE A 442 -13.80 6.80 22.75
N ASP A 443 -13.92 6.23 23.96
CA ASP A 443 -12.93 6.42 25.02
C ASP A 443 -11.83 5.37 24.88
N TYR A 444 -10.61 5.84 24.65
CA TYR A 444 -9.44 4.97 24.50
C TYR A 444 -8.64 4.94 25.80
N PRO A 445 -8.30 3.74 26.31
CA PRO A 445 -7.47 3.61 27.49
C PRO A 445 -6.07 4.19 27.22
N LYS A 446 -5.44 4.73 28.26
CA LYS A 446 -4.04 5.13 28.19
C LYS A 446 -3.16 3.90 27.92
N PRO A 447 -2.11 4.04 27.09
CA PRO A 447 -1.15 2.98 26.87
C PRO A 447 -0.51 2.50 28.17
N ASP A 448 -0.27 1.19 28.28
CA ASP A 448 0.32 0.57 29.49
C ASP A 448 1.86 0.63 29.54
N GLY A 449 2.51 1.03 28.47
CA GLY A 449 3.96 1.07 28.35
C GLY A 449 4.62 -0.31 28.28
N VAL A 450 3.85 -1.39 28.23
CA VAL A 450 4.32 -2.79 28.17
C VAL A 450 4.09 -3.40 26.80
N VAL A 451 2.84 -3.41 26.33
CA VAL A 451 2.47 -3.88 25.00
C VAL A 451 1.78 -2.79 24.18
N SER A 452 1.31 -1.72 24.82
CA SER A 452 0.70 -0.57 24.16
C SER A 452 1.46 0.72 24.48
N PHE A 453 1.57 1.62 23.51
CA PHE A 453 2.45 2.79 23.55
C PHE A 453 1.76 4.00 22.95
N ASP A 454 2.26 5.20 23.27
CA ASP A 454 1.81 6.43 22.66
C ASP A 454 2.21 6.56 21.18
N ARG A 455 1.51 7.47 20.49
CA ARG A 455 1.68 7.64 19.05
C ARG A 455 3.06 8.22 18.66
N LEU A 456 3.55 9.22 19.40
CA LEU A 456 4.81 9.88 19.04
C LEU A 456 6.02 8.95 19.24
N SER A 457 6.05 8.18 20.35
CA SER A 457 7.09 7.18 20.54
C SER A 457 7.05 6.07 19.46
N SER A 458 5.86 5.81 18.90
CA SER A 458 5.71 4.88 17.78
C SER A 458 6.23 5.48 16.48
N VAL A 459 5.91 6.73 16.19
CA VAL A 459 6.42 7.45 15.00
C VAL A 459 7.95 7.52 15.01
N PHE A 460 8.56 7.74 16.16
CA PHE A 460 10.02 7.70 16.30
C PHE A 460 10.62 6.38 15.76
N LEU A 461 9.97 5.25 16.00
CA LEU A 461 10.41 3.93 15.51
C LEU A 461 10.15 3.68 14.01
N SER A 462 9.52 4.62 13.32
CA SER A 462 9.39 4.56 11.85
C SER A 462 10.65 5.06 11.14
N ASN A 463 11.57 5.67 11.89
CA ASN A 463 12.74 6.36 11.35
C ASN A 463 12.37 7.37 10.24
N THR A 464 11.16 7.96 10.33
CA THR A 464 10.75 8.97 9.34
C THR A 464 11.59 10.23 9.51
N ASN A 465 12.13 10.70 8.41
CA ASN A 465 12.92 11.92 8.34
C ASN A 465 12.64 12.64 7.02
N HIS A 466 12.37 13.93 7.09
CA HIS A 466 12.14 14.79 5.93
C HIS A 466 13.05 16.00 6.05
N GLU A 467 13.39 16.61 4.93
CA GLU A 467 13.97 17.94 4.94
C GLU A 467 13.03 18.90 5.67
N GLU A 468 13.52 19.63 6.68
CA GLU A 468 12.67 20.49 7.51
C GLU A 468 12.16 21.71 6.74
N ASP A 469 13.04 22.29 5.95
CA ASP A 469 12.75 23.46 5.15
C ASP A 469 12.47 23.06 3.70
N GLN A 470 11.30 22.43 3.48
CA GLN A 470 10.75 22.10 2.17
C GLN A 470 9.25 22.45 2.10
N PRO A 471 8.68 22.60 0.90
CA PRO A 471 7.23 22.79 0.76
C PRO A 471 6.46 21.63 1.38
N VAL A 472 5.40 21.93 2.14
CA VAL A 472 4.55 20.91 2.75
C VAL A 472 3.94 20.03 1.66
N HIS A 473 4.21 18.72 1.73
CA HIS A 473 3.74 17.74 0.75
C HIS A 473 2.29 17.28 0.96
N LEU A 474 1.64 17.78 2.00
CA LEU A 474 0.24 17.56 2.32
C LEU A 474 -0.53 18.82 1.92
N LYS A 475 -0.97 18.86 0.67
CA LYS A 475 -1.57 20.06 0.07
C LYS A 475 -3.04 20.16 0.47
N LEU A 476 -3.44 21.36 0.95
CA LEU A 476 -4.85 21.69 1.15
C LEU A 476 -5.37 22.44 -0.08
N THR A 477 -6.51 22.00 -0.61
CA THR A 477 -7.20 22.74 -1.68
C THR A 477 -7.72 24.07 -1.16
N ASP A 478 -8.30 24.04 0.06
CA ASP A 478 -8.74 25.24 0.79
C ASP A 478 -8.29 25.12 2.26
N PRO A 479 -7.39 25.99 2.73
CA PRO A 479 -6.88 25.98 4.11
C PRO A 479 -7.96 26.22 5.19
N SER A 480 -9.12 26.76 4.85
CA SER A 480 -10.19 27.05 5.80
C SER A 480 -11.04 25.81 6.16
N ILE A 481 -11.19 24.85 5.25
CA ILE A 481 -12.08 23.68 5.38
C ILE A 481 -11.85 22.89 6.67
N PRO A 482 -10.65 22.60 7.12
CA PRO A 482 -10.45 21.83 8.34
C PRO A 482 -11.13 22.45 9.58
N ILE A 483 -11.13 23.77 9.68
CA ILE A 483 -11.71 24.49 10.83
C ILE A 483 -13.16 24.88 10.59
N SER A 484 -13.50 25.34 9.37
CA SER A 484 -14.84 25.86 9.07
C SER A 484 -15.87 24.78 8.76
N VAL A 485 -15.43 23.61 8.26
CA VAL A 485 -16.30 22.49 7.82
C VAL A 485 -16.03 21.23 8.64
N ASN A 486 -14.81 20.70 8.57
CA ASN A 486 -14.51 19.38 9.15
C ASN A 486 -14.60 19.39 10.70
N LEU A 487 -14.15 20.47 11.35
CA LEU A 487 -14.17 20.56 12.82
C LEU A 487 -15.60 20.54 13.37
N PRO A 488 -16.55 21.40 12.92
CA PRO A 488 -17.91 21.38 13.45
C PRO A 488 -18.70 20.13 13.07
N GLU A 489 -18.46 19.55 11.88
CA GLU A 489 -19.26 18.42 11.40
C GLU A 489 -18.70 17.06 11.83
N TYR A 490 -17.36 16.90 11.85
CA TYR A 490 -16.68 15.61 12.10
C TYR A 490 -15.67 15.66 13.24
N ASP A 491 -15.57 16.78 14.01
CA ASP A 491 -14.54 17.04 15.02
C ASP A 491 -13.12 16.86 14.46
N GLU A 492 -12.89 17.34 13.25
CA GLU A 492 -11.66 17.21 12.43
C GLU A 492 -11.02 15.83 12.56
N PRO A 493 -11.47 14.86 11.75
CA PRO A 493 -11.10 13.45 11.93
C PRO A 493 -9.65 13.15 11.56
N ALA A 494 -8.94 14.09 10.91
CA ALA A 494 -7.53 13.92 10.57
C ALA A 494 -6.64 13.71 11.79
N GLN A 495 -7.03 14.27 12.94
CA GLN A 495 -6.34 14.08 14.23
C GLN A 495 -6.34 12.61 14.66
N ARG A 496 -7.31 11.81 14.20
CA ARG A 496 -7.52 10.40 14.58
C ARG A 496 -7.13 9.43 13.48
N TYR A 497 -7.59 9.64 12.24
CA TYR A 497 -7.23 8.70 11.17
C TYR A 497 -5.75 8.76 10.77
N CYS A 498 -5.02 9.84 11.11
CA CYS A 498 -3.59 9.90 10.88
C CYS A 498 -2.83 9.07 11.92
N PRO A 499 -2.11 8.01 11.51
CA PRO A 499 -1.41 7.13 12.45
C PRO A 499 -0.08 7.73 12.95
N ALA A 500 0.26 8.95 12.52
CA ALA A 500 1.56 9.57 12.75
C ALA A 500 1.49 10.97 13.40
N ALA A 501 0.35 11.38 13.94
CA ALA A 501 0.17 12.70 14.59
C ALA A 501 0.61 13.88 13.70
N VAL A 502 0.27 13.82 12.42
CA VAL A 502 0.59 14.90 11.47
C VAL A 502 -0.35 16.08 11.65
N TYR A 503 -1.62 15.82 11.99
CA TYR A 503 -2.67 16.85 12.03
C TYR A 503 -3.11 17.14 13.46
N GLU A 504 -3.21 18.42 13.78
CA GLU A 504 -3.66 18.90 15.08
C GLU A 504 -4.59 20.11 14.93
N VAL A 505 -5.62 20.16 15.73
CA VAL A 505 -6.43 21.36 15.94
C VAL A 505 -5.92 22.08 17.21
N VAL A 506 -5.18 23.16 16.99
CA VAL A 506 -4.61 23.95 18.08
C VAL A 506 -5.55 25.06 18.43
N ARG A 507 -5.96 25.15 19.72
CA ARG A 507 -6.79 26.21 20.27
C ARG A 507 -5.91 27.14 21.11
N GLY A 508 -5.82 28.41 20.74
CA GLY A 508 -4.99 29.40 21.40
C GLY A 508 -5.68 30.76 21.52
N PRO A 509 -5.01 31.75 22.11
CA PRO A 509 -5.55 33.11 22.25
C PRO A 509 -5.89 33.79 20.92
N GLU A 510 -5.20 33.42 19.84
CA GLU A 510 -5.41 33.94 18.48
C GLU A 510 -6.51 33.20 17.71
N GLY A 511 -7.20 32.25 18.36
CA GLY A 511 -8.24 31.44 17.76
C GLY A 511 -7.85 29.98 17.55
N THR A 512 -8.69 29.28 16.77
CA THR A 512 -8.48 27.86 16.43
C THR A 512 -7.81 27.76 15.07
N ARG A 513 -6.73 26.98 14.99
CA ARG A 513 -5.99 26.75 13.75
C ARG A 513 -5.74 25.27 13.50
N PHE A 514 -5.65 24.89 12.24
CA PHE A 514 -5.22 23.56 11.80
C PHE A 514 -3.71 23.54 11.58
N GLN A 515 -3.02 22.67 12.26
CA GLN A 515 -1.56 22.52 12.18
C GLN A 515 -1.20 21.21 11.49
N ILE A 516 -0.23 21.30 10.56
CA ILE A 516 0.31 20.14 9.82
C ILE A 516 1.77 19.95 10.22
N ASN A 517 2.05 18.88 10.99
CA ASN A 517 3.37 18.44 11.40
C ASN A 517 3.93 17.48 10.34
N ALA A 518 4.26 17.99 9.16
CA ALA A 518 4.64 17.20 7.98
C ALA A 518 5.86 16.28 8.22
N GLN A 519 6.74 16.64 9.16
CA GLN A 519 7.91 15.87 9.58
C GLN A 519 7.54 14.46 10.08
N ASN A 520 6.37 14.32 10.70
CA ASN A 520 5.89 13.04 11.24
C ASN A 520 5.33 12.10 10.17
N CYS A 521 5.18 12.57 8.93
CA CYS A 521 4.47 11.81 7.89
C CYS A 521 5.20 10.51 7.52
N VAL A 522 4.51 9.39 7.65
CA VAL A 522 5.00 8.05 7.28
C VAL A 522 4.51 7.61 5.88
N HIS A 523 4.05 8.53 5.06
CA HIS A 523 3.58 8.30 3.68
C HIS A 523 2.46 7.26 3.55
N CYS A 524 1.61 7.11 4.57
CA CYS A 524 0.52 6.13 4.56
C CYS A 524 -0.63 6.50 3.63
N LYS A 525 -0.79 7.78 3.31
CA LYS A 525 -1.82 8.34 2.40
C LYS A 525 -3.27 8.23 2.90
N THR A 526 -3.48 7.90 4.17
CA THR A 526 -4.83 7.80 4.75
C THR A 526 -5.59 9.12 4.65
N CYS A 527 -4.92 10.25 4.82
CA CYS A 527 -5.52 11.59 4.69
C CYS A 527 -6.09 11.85 3.29
N ASP A 528 -5.34 11.53 2.25
CA ASP A 528 -5.77 11.65 0.85
C ASP A 528 -6.97 10.72 0.49
N ILE A 529 -7.21 9.68 1.32
CA ILE A 529 -8.30 8.72 1.11
C ILE A 529 -9.52 9.07 1.97
N LYS A 530 -9.32 9.45 3.23
CA LYS A 530 -10.36 9.48 4.27
C LYS A 530 -10.88 10.87 4.60
N ASP A 531 -10.19 11.93 4.19
CA ASP A 531 -10.65 13.29 4.43
C ASP A 531 -12.08 13.49 3.85
N PRO A 532 -13.08 13.83 4.68
CA PRO A 532 -14.48 13.88 4.24
C PRO A 532 -14.73 14.93 3.15
N ALA A 533 -14.01 16.03 3.17
CA ALA A 533 -14.10 17.09 2.16
C ALA A 533 -13.19 16.84 0.94
N GLN A 534 -12.36 15.77 0.94
CA GLN A 534 -11.32 15.50 -0.07
C GLN A 534 -10.41 16.71 -0.31
N ASN A 535 -10.16 17.47 0.76
CA ASN A 535 -9.38 18.69 0.75
C ASN A 535 -7.87 18.45 0.83
N ILE A 536 -7.46 17.29 1.38
CA ILE A 536 -6.05 16.94 1.56
C ILE A 536 -5.55 16.09 0.39
N THR A 537 -4.56 16.58 -0.33
CA THR A 537 -3.87 15.82 -1.38
C THR A 537 -2.43 15.54 -0.95
N TRP A 538 -2.06 14.25 -0.88
CA TRP A 538 -0.68 13.84 -0.68
C TRP A 538 0.08 13.89 -2.01
N VAL A 539 1.23 14.58 -2.03
CA VAL A 539 2.18 14.57 -3.14
C VAL A 539 3.56 14.09 -2.63
N PRO A 540 4.46 13.59 -3.48
CA PRO A 540 5.80 13.25 -3.03
C PRO A 540 6.53 14.46 -2.44
N PRO A 541 7.16 14.33 -1.26
CA PRO A 541 8.10 15.32 -0.74
C PRO A 541 9.43 15.29 -1.52
N GLU A 542 10.39 16.10 -1.13
CA GLU A 542 11.76 16.03 -1.62
C GLU A 542 12.30 14.61 -1.50
N GLY A 543 13.06 14.17 -2.49
CA GLY A 543 13.51 12.80 -2.61
C GLY A 543 14.44 12.34 -1.50
N GLY A 544 14.44 11.05 -1.21
CA GLY A 544 15.23 10.44 -0.15
C GLY A 544 14.63 10.57 1.26
N GLY A 545 13.65 11.47 1.47
CA GLY A 545 12.94 11.64 2.74
C GLY A 545 11.82 10.63 2.97
N GLY A 546 11.33 10.58 4.21
CA GLY A 546 10.24 9.71 4.65
C GLY A 546 10.66 8.61 5.61
N PRO A 547 9.81 7.59 5.83
CA PRO A 547 10.12 6.49 6.73
C PRO A 547 11.24 5.61 6.19
N ASN A 548 12.00 4.98 7.09
CA ASN A 548 12.96 3.95 6.74
C ASN A 548 12.68 2.71 7.60
N TYR A 549 12.13 1.68 6.98
CA TYR A 549 11.66 0.47 7.64
C TYR A 549 12.68 -0.67 7.53
N PRO A 550 13.45 -0.96 8.59
CA PRO A 550 14.30 -2.14 8.61
C PRO A 550 13.45 -3.40 8.86
N ASN A 551 13.60 -4.42 8.05
CA ASN A 551 12.96 -5.75 8.21
C ASN A 551 11.41 -5.74 8.26
N MET A 552 10.75 -4.77 7.63
CA MET A 552 9.30 -4.61 7.66
C MET A 552 8.61 -5.10 6.40
#